data_63acd631b86095c3bce2ca64af01b2f6
#
_entry.id   63acd631b86095c3bce2ca64af01b2f6
#
_cell.length_a   1.000
_cell.length_b   1.000
_cell.length_c   1.000
_cell.angle_alpha   90.00
_cell.angle_beta   90.00
_cell.angle_gamma   90.00
#
_symmetry.space_group_name_H-M   'P 1'
#
loop_
_entity.id
_entity.type
_entity.pdbx_description
1 polymer ?
#
loop_
_entity_poly.entity_id
_entity_poly.type
_entity_poly.pdbx_seq_one_letter_code
_entity_poly.pdbx_strand_id
1 'polypeptide(L)'
;RRDQRLFAQPAIAVALLQGASALAVCLAIFVFRRPDHGAEAARALTFAALVVALLAIILINRSWSRSALAMLGERNPALWWVVSGALAVLAVAFFVAPVRALFSFAPLHLPDIGWSLLAGLVCLGWFELLKRTPWWRALQGRRQRPG
;
A
#
# COMPACT_ATOMS: atom_id res chain seq x y z
N ARG A 1 10.64 -10.56 -30.50
CA ARG A 1 11.43 -9.99 -29.38
C ARG A 1 11.32 -8.46 -29.22
N ARG A 2 10.78 -7.72 -30.21
CA ARG A 2 10.58 -6.24 -30.13
C ARG A 2 9.28 -5.86 -29.41
N ASP A 3 8.27 -6.74 -29.40
CA ASP A 3 6.95 -6.42 -28.85
C ASP A 3 6.88 -6.48 -27.33
N GLN A 4 7.79 -7.19 -26.66
CA GLN A 4 7.83 -7.27 -25.20
C GLN A 4 8.19 -5.95 -24.51
N ARG A 5 8.92 -5.05 -25.18
CA ARG A 5 9.32 -3.74 -24.59
C ARG A 5 8.16 -2.74 -24.55
N LEU A 6 7.25 -2.79 -25.53
CA LEU A 6 6.09 -1.90 -25.57
C LEU A 6 5.03 -2.23 -24.51
N PHE A 7 4.97 -3.49 -24.06
CA PHE A 7 4.07 -3.93 -23.00
C PHE A 7 4.60 -3.64 -21.58
N ALA A 8 5.91 -3.49 -21.40
CA ALA A 8 6.53 -3.20 -20.11
C ALA A 8 6.33 -1.73 -19.67
N GLN A 9 6.34 -0.78 -20.59
CA GLN A 9 6.26 0.65 -20.31
C GLN A 9 5.00 1.08 -19.53
N PRO A 10 3.76 0.67 -19.92
CA PRO A 10 2.58 1.04 -19.14
C PRO A 10 2.53 0.38 -17.77
N ALA A 11 3.06 -0.82 -17.61
CA ALA A 11 3.14 -1.47 -16.30
C ALA A 11 4.12 -0.76 -15.37
N ILE A 12 5.25 -0.31 -15.89
CA ILE A 12 6.24 0.48 -15.14
C ILE A 12 5.64 1.83 -14.74
N ALA A 13 4.96 2.52 -15.63
CA ALA A 13 4.31 3.80 -15.33
C ALA A 13 3.29 3.67 -14.19
N VAL A 14 2.48 2.62 -14.22
CA VAL A 14 1.52 2.30 -13.15
C VAL A 14 2.24 2.02 -11.83
N ALA A 15 3.28 1.19 -11.84
CA ALA A 15 4.03 0.86 -10.65
C ALA A 15 4.71 2.11 -10.03
N LEU A 16 5.28 2.98 -10.87
CA LEU A 16 5.86 4.25 -10.43
C LEU A 16 4.81 5.19 -9.83
N LEU A 17 3.63 5.29 -10.46
CA LEU A 17 2.54 6.10 -9.94
C LEU A 17 2.05 5.58 -8.59
N GLN A 18 1.91 4.26 -8.43
CA GLN A 18 1.54 3.63 -7.18
C GLN A 18 2.58 3.89 -6.08
N GLY A 19 3.86 3.66 -6.40
CA GLY A 19 4.95 3.92 -5.46
C GLY A 19 5.06 5.38 -5.05
N ALA A 20 4.96 6.31 -6.00
CA ALA A 20 4.98 7.74 -5.73
C ALA A 20 3.79 8.20 -4.87
N SER A 21 2.60 7.66 -5.12
CA SER A 21 1.41 7.96 -4.30
C SER A 21 1.56 7.45 -2.87
N ALA A 22 2.05 6.22 -2.69
CA ALA A 22 2.31 5.66 -1.36
C ALA A 22 3.36 6.48 -0.61
N LEU A 23 4.45 6.86 -1.29
CA LEU A 23 5.49 7.72 -0.72
C LEU A 23 4.93 9.08 -0.31
N ALA A 24 4.11 9.71 -1.15
CA ALA A 24 3.48 11.00 -0.84
C ALA A 24 2.60 10.93 0.42
N VAL A 25 1.80 9.87 0.56
CA VAL A 25 0.97 9.65 1.76
C VAL A 25 1.83 9.44 3.00
N CYS A 26 2.87 8.61 2.91
CA CYS A 26 3.80 8.37 4.02
C CYS A 26 4.53 9.65 4.44
N LEU A 27 5.00 10.43 3.46
CA LEU A 27 5.69 11.69 3.72
C LEU A 27 4.75 12.72 4.35
N ALA A 28 3.52 12.81 3.87
CA ALA A 28 2.50 13.67 4.46
C ALA A 28 2.24 13.31 5.93
N ILE A 29 2.04 12.05 6.24
CA ILE A 29 1.86 11.58 7.63
C ILE A 29 3.08 11.98 8.48
N PHE A 30 4.29 11.71 8.00
CA PHE A 30 5.50 12.04 8.73
C PHE A 30 5.60 13.54 9.03
N VAL A 31 5.38 14.40 8.03
CA VAL A 31 5.49 15.85 8.17
C VAL A 31 4.39 16.41 9.08
N PHE A 32 3.15 15.96 8.91
CA PHE A 32 2.03 16.47 9.70
C PHE A 32 2.01 15.98 11.14
N ARG A 33 2.52 14.77 11.41
CA ARG A 33 2.48 14.20 12.77
C ARG A 33 3.72 14.51 13.61
N ARG A 34 4.83 14.88 12.96
CA ARG A 34 6.09 15.19 13.67
C ARG A 34 5.99 16.33 14.66
N PRO A 35 5.32 17.46 14.38
CA PRO A 35 5.22 18.56 15.33
C PRO A 35 4.49 18.20 16.62
N ASP A 36 3.44 17.38 16.52
CA ASP A 36 2.54 17.10 17.65
C ASP A 36 3.02 15.93 18.53
N HIS A 37 3.71 14.95 17.95
CA HIS A 37 4.00 13.68 18.62
C HIS A 37 5.49 13.30 18.67
N GLY A 38 6.35 14.13 18.10
CA GLY A 38 7.80 13.87 18.04
C GLY A 38 8.20 12.91 16.90
N ALA A 39 9.52 12.84 16.67
CA ALA A 39 10.07 12.11 15.54
C ALA A 39 9.90 10.59 15.65
N GLU A 40 9.92 10.04 16.86
CA GLU A 40 9.79 8.60 17.10
C GLU A 40 8.38 8.08 16.81
N ALA A 41 7.37 8.82 17.26
CA ALA A 41 5.98 8.51 16.96
C ALA A 41 5.66 8.71 15.48
N ALA A 42 6.17 9.78 14.86
CA ALA A 42 6.00 10.02 13.43
C ALA A 42 6.62 8.88 12.58
N ARG A 43 7.80 8.37 12.96
CA ARG A 43 8.43 7.21 12.29
C ARG A 43 7.59 5.95 12.43
N ALA A 44 7.13 5.65 13.64
CA ALA A 44 6.31 4.48 13.92
C ALA A 44 5.02 4.49 13.08
N LEU A 45 4.32 5.63 13.07
CA LEU A 45 3.09 5.82 12.33
C LEU A 45 3.31 5.73 10.81
N THR A 46 4.38 6.35 10.31
CA THR A 46 4.74 6.31 8.89
C THR A 46 5.09 4.90 8.44
N PHE A 47 5.80 4.13 9.27
CA PHE A 47 6.11 2.72 8.97
C PHE A 47 4.84 1.87 8.93
N ALA A 48 3.93 2.02 9.89
CA ALA A 48 2.64 1.33 9.86
C ALA A 48 1.82 1.70 8.62
N ALA A 49 1.74 2.98 8.29
CA ALA A 49 1.06 3.47 7.09
C ALA A 49 1.68 2.91 5.80
N LEU A 50 3.00 2.81 5.73
CA LEU A 50 3.70 2.22 4.60
C LEU A 50 3.32 0.75 4.40
N VAL A 51 3.32 -0.05 5.46
CA VAL A 51 2.95 -1.48 5.39
C VAL A 51 1.50 -1.62 4.93
N VAL A 52 0.57 -0.83 5.47
CA VAL A 52 -0.84 -0.86 5.05
C VAL A 52 -1.00 -0.41 3.60
N ALA A 53 -0.27 0.63 3.15
CA ALA A 53 -0.27 1.08 1.76
C ALA A 53 0.27 -0.01 0.81
N LEU A 54 1.34 -0.71 1.19
CA LEU A 54 1.88 -1.82 0.39
C LEU A 54 0.88 -2.99 0.31
N LEU A 55 0.19 -3.33 1.40
CA LEU A 55 -0.88 -4.32 1.37
C LEU A 55 -2.02 -3.89 0.42
N ALA A 56 -2.41 -2.62 0.45
CA ALA A 56 -3.40 -2.08 -0.48
C ALA A 56 -2.94 -2.21 -1.94
N ILE A 57 -1.68 -1.89 -2.24
CA ILE A 57 -1.10 -2.05 -3.58
C ILE A 57 -1.11 -3.52 -4.02
N ILE A 58 -0.74 -4.45 -3.15
CA ILE A 58 -0.76 -5.89 -3.44
C ILE A 58 -2.19 -6.34 -3.78
N LEU A 59 -3.17 -5.94 -2.97
CA LEU A 59 -4.58 -6.24 -3.21
C LEU A 59 -5.06 -5.72 -4.57
N ILE A 60 -4.74 -4.48 -4.88
CA ILE A 60 -5.14 -3.82 -6.12
C ILE A 60 -4.48 -4.46 -7.34
N ASN A 61 -3.18 -4.75 -7.27
CA ASN A 61 -2.45 -5.37 -8.37
C ASN A 61 -2.88 -6.80 -8.64
N ARG A 62 -3.35 -7.50 -7.62
CA ARG A 62 -3.92 -8.84 -7.77
C ARG A 62 -5.32 -8.80 -8.40
N SER A 63 -6.09 -7.73 -8.16
CA SER A 63 -7.47 -7.56 -8.65
C SER A 63 -7.52 -6.59 -9.83
N TRP A 64 -7.02 -7.00 -11.00
CA TRP A 64 -7.03 -6.14 -12.19
C TRP A 64 -8.43 -5.87 -12.76
N SER A 65 -9.38 -6.78 -12.58
CA SER A 65 -10.73 -6.71 -13.16
C SER A 65 -11.87 -6.61 -12.14
N ARG A 66 -11.60 -6.83 -10.85
CA ARG A 66 -12.60 -6.79 -9.77
C ARG A 66 -12.20 -5.78 -8.71
N SER A 67 -13.14 -5.36 -7.86
CA SER A 67 -12.80 -4.49 -6.72
C SER A 67 -11.93 -5.24 -5.71
N ALA A 68 -10.97 -4.54 -5.10
CA ALA A 68 -10.08 -5.12 -4.07
C ALA A 68 -10.89 -5.68 -2.89
N LEU A 69 -12.03 -5.04 -2.57
CA LEU A 69 -12.94 -5.48 -1.50
C LEU A 69 -13.64 -6.81 -1.82
N ALA A 70 -13.97 -7.07 -3.08
CA ALA A 70 -14.59 -8.34 -3.48
C ALA A 70 -13.64 -9.53 -3.28
N MET A 71 -12.32 -9.30 -3.39
CA MET A 71 -11.32 -10.34 -3.19
C MET A 71 -11.10 -10.72 -1.73
N LEU A 72 -11.40 -9.84 -0.78
CA LEU A 72 -11.33 -10.16 0.65
C LEU A 72 -12.37 -11.23 1.05
N GLY A 73 -13.46 -11.33 0.29
CA GLY A 73 -14.49 -12.36 0.47
C GLY A 73 -14.17 -13.71 -0.17
N GLU A 74 -13.18 -13.78 -1.07
CA GLU A 74 -12.79 -15.04 -1.71
C GLU A 74 -11.83 -15.84 -0.83
N ARG A 75 -12.02 -17.18 -0.78
CA ARG A 75 -11.11 -18.09 -0.08
C ARG A 75 -9.76 -18.16 -0.82
N ASN A 76 -8.86 -17.23 -0.50
CA ASN A 76 -7.52 -17.20 -1.08
C ASN A 76 -6.47 -17.33 0.04
N PRO A 77 -5.98 -18.54 0.30
CA PRO A 77 -5.03 -18.77 1.40
C PRO A 77 -3.74 -17.96 1.24
N ALA A 78 -3.24 -17.76 0.01
CA ALA A 78 -2.03 -16.99 -0.22
C ALA A 78 -2.17 -15.51 0.19
N LEU A 79 -3.34 -14.90 -0.02
CA LEU A 79 -3.62 -13.54 0.43
C LEU A 79 -3.60 -13.44 1.95
N TRP A 80 -4.25 -14.38 2.63
CA TRP A 80 -4.30 -14.39 4.07
C TRP A 80 -2.93 -14.62 4.71
N TRP A 81 -2.07 -15.44 4.08
CA TRP A 81 -0.68 -15.58 4.51
C TRP A 81 0.11 -14.28 4.41
N VAL A 82 -0.03 -13.53 3.32
CA VAL A 82 0.63 -12.22 3.13
C VAL A 82 0.11 -11.21 4.16
N VAL A 83 -1.20 -11.10 4.32
CA VAL A 83 -1.80 -10.15 5.29
C VAL A 83 -1.39 -10.51 6.72
N SER A 84 -1.49 -11.78 7.09
CA SER A 84 -1.10 -12.25 8.45
C SER A 84 0.40 -12.03 8.69
N GLY A 85 1.24 -12.30 7.71
CA GLY A 85 2.68 -12.04 7.79
C GLY A 85 3.01 -10.57 7.99
N ALA A 86 2.36 -9.68 7.25
CA ALA A 86 2.54 -8.24 7.40
C ALA A 86 2.07 -7.74 8.78
N LEU A 87 0.92 -8.22 9.26
CA LEU A 87 0.42 -7.91 10.59
C LEU A 87 1.34 -8.45 11.69
N ALA A 88 1.90 -9.64 11.52
CA ALA A 88 2.88 -10.21 12.44
C ALA A 88 4.16 -9.36 12.51
N VAL A 89 4.68 -8.91 11.36
CA VAL A 89 5.84 -8.00 11.31
C VAL A 89 5.55 -6.69 12.02
N LEU A 90 4.37 -6.10 11.81
CA LEU A 90 3.94 -4.89 12.53
C LEU A 90 3.84 -5.14 14.04
N ALA A 91 3.24 -6.26 14.44
CA ALA A 91 3.13 -6.62 15.85
C ALA A 91 4.52 -6.77 16.50
N VAL A 92 5.44 -7.46 15.86
CA VAL A 92 6.82 -7.59 16.34
C VAL A 92 7.51 -6.22 16.43
N ALA A 93 7.38 -5.38 15.41
CA ALA A 93 8.03 -4.07 15.38
C ALA A 93 7.54 -3.13 16.50
N PHE A 94 6.27 -3.24 16.90
CA PHE A 94 5.69 -2.31 17.88
C PHE A 94 5.58 -2.88 19.30
N PHE A 95 5.40 -4.18 19.45
CA PHE A 95 5.18 -4.80 20.78
C PHE A 95 6.44 -5.44 21.35
N VAL A 96 7.42 -5.81 20.53
CA VAL A 96 8.67 -6.40 21.00
C VAL A 96 9.66 -5.27 21.35
N ALA A 97 9.90 -5.05 22.63
CA ALA A 97 10.70 -3.92 23.14
C ALA A 97 12.08 -3.75 22.48
N PRO A 98 12.93 -4.79 22.32
CA PRO A 98 14.23 -4.65 21.66
C PRO A 98 14.12 -4.27 20.18
N VAL A 99 13.12 -4.78 19.47
CA VAL A 99 12.88 -4.44 18.06
C VAL A 99 12.41 -3.00 17.94
N ARG A 100 11.48 -2.60 18.78
CA ARG A 100 11.00 -1.21 18.84
C ARG A 100 12.14 -0.22 19.12
N ALA A 101 13.03 -0.54 20.05
CA ALA A 101 14.20 0.27 20.37
C ALA A 101 15.18 0.36 19.19
N LEU A 102 15.39 -0.74 18.47
CA LEU A 102 16.27 -0.77 17.28
C LEU A 102 15.80 0.22 16.20
N PHE A 103 14.50 0.30 15.98
CA PHE A 103 13.92 1.24 15.01
C PHE A 103 13.65 2.64 15.60
N SER A 104 13.90 2.84 16.87
CA SER A 104 13.57 4.08 17.61
C SER A 104 12.11 4.46 17.40
N PHE A 105 11.20 3.51 17.60
CA PHE A 105 9.76 3.71 17.52
C PHE A 105 9.18 4.05 18.90
N ALA A 106 8.31 5.06 18.95
CA ALA A 106 7.48 5.30 20.12
C ALA A 106 6.39 4.20 20.23
N PRO A 107 5.86 3.96 21.45
CA PRO A 107 4.67 3.11 21.60
C PRO A 107 3.51 3.69 20.79
N LEU A 108 2.88 2.86 19.97
CA LEU A 108 1.69 3.25 19.21
C LEU A 108 0.46 3.28 20.13
N HIS A 109 -0.32 4.34 20.01
CA HIS A 109 -1.61 4.50 20.67
C HIS A 109 -2.75 4.10 19.71
N LEU A 110 -3.92 3.78 20.23
CA LEU A 110 -5.09 3.41 19.42
C LEU A 110 -5.42 4.42 18.30
N PRO A 111 -5.35 5.74 18.51
CA PRO A 111 -5.54 6.71 17.43
C PRO A 111 -4.54 6.58 16.29
N ASP A 112 -3.30 6.19 16.57
CA ASP A 112 -2.24 6.05 15.57
C ASP A 112 -2.52 4.88 14.63
N ILE A 113 -3.08 3.79 15.16
CA ILE A 113 -3.55 2.66 14.35
C ILE A 113 -4.65 3.13 13.40
N GLY A 114 -5.58 3.94 13.90
CA GLY A 114 -6.65 4.53 13.09
C GLY A 114 -6.11 5.37 11.92
N TRP A 115 -5.12 6.20 12.15
CA TRP A 115 -4.46 7.00 11.10
C TRP A 115 -3.74 6.15 10.08
N SER A 116 -3.06 5.07 10.50
CA SER A 116 -2.40 4.13 9.60
C SER A 116 -3.39 3.42 8.69
N LEU A 117 -4.52 2.96 9.25
CA LEU A 117 -5.60 2.34 8.49
C LEU A 117 -6.24 3.33 7.51
N LEU A 118 -6.48 4.57 7.95
CA LEU A 118 -7.02 5.63 7.10
C LEU A 118 -6.10 5.89 5.91
N ALA A 119 -4.78 5.96 6.13
CA ALA A 119 -3.80 6.12 5.06
C ALA A 119 -3.89 4.99 4.03
N GLY A 120 -4.00 3.74 4.50
CA GLY A 120 -4.19 2.59 3.61
C GLY A 120 -5.50 2.66 2.82
N LEU A 121 -6.60 3.06 3.46
CA LEU A 121 -7.90 3.24 2.81
C LEU A 121 -7.86 4.37 1.77
N VAL A 122 -7.16 5.47 2.05
CA VAL A 122 -6.96 6.57 1.09
C VAL A 122 -6.17 6.07 -0.12
N CYS A 123 -5.09 5.33 0.08
CA CYS A 123 -4.33 4.72 -1.01
C CYS A 123 -5.20 3.76 -1.83
N LEU A 124 -5.97 2.89 -1.16
CA LEU A 124 -6.85 1.93 -1.81
C LEU A 124 -7.93 2.63 -2.64
N GLY A 125 -8.60 3.64 -2.07
CA GLY A 125 -9.62 4.42 -2.75
C GLY A 125 -9.07 5.20 -3.94
N TRP A 126 -7.90 5.79 -3.80
CA TRP A 126 -7.21 6.49 -4.88
C TRP A 126 -6.91 5.55 -6.07
N PHE A 127 -6.38 4.36 -5.79
CA PHE A 127 -6.07 3.40 -6.85
C PHE A 127 -7.32 2.79 -7.48
N GLU A 128 -8.39 2.57 -6.72
CA GLU A 128 -9.70 2.15 -7.26
C GLU A 128 -10.29 3.24 -8.19
N LEU A 129 -10.15 4.50 -7.84
CA LEU A 129 -10.52 5.64 -8.69
C LEU A 129 -9.70 5.65 -9.98
N LEU A 130 -8.38 5.47 -9.89
CA LEU A 130 -7.50 5.42 -11.05
C LEU A 130 -7.88 4.29 -12.01
N LYS A 131 -8.30 3.12 -11.51
CA LYS A 131 -8.80 2.01 -12.35
C LYS A 131 -10.04 2.39 -13.18
N ARG A 132 -10.87 3.32 -12.70
CA ARG A 132 -12.08 3.77 -13.39
C ARG A 132 -11.80 4.78 -14.50
N THR A 133 -10.59 5.33 -14.56
CA THR A 133 -10.23 6.33 -15.59
C THR A 133 -10.15 5.72 -16.99
N PRO A 134 -10.52 6.47 -18.04
CA PRO A 134 -10.44 5.98 -19.41
C PRO A 134 -8.99 5.65 -19.82
N TRP A 135 -8.02 6.32 -19.25
CA TRP A 135 -6.59 6.06 -19.46
C TRP A 135 -6.20 4.64 -18.97
N TRP A 136 -6.66 4.25 -17.79
CA TRP A 136 -6.43 2.90 -17.26
C TRP A 136 -7.04 1.82 -18.15
N ARG A 137 -8.27 2.05 -18.63
CA ARG A 137 -8.96 1.13 -19.55
C ARG A 137 -8.24 1.03 -20.90
N ALA A 138 -7.69 2.13 -21.41
CA ALA A 138 -6.88 2.13 -22.63
C ALA A 138 -5.60 1.29 -22.50
N LEU A 139 -4.96 1.29 -21.32
CA LEU A 139 -3.80 0.44 -21.01
C LEU A 139 -4.16 -1.05 -21.00
N GLN A 140 -5.35 -1.40 -20.49
CA GLN A 140 -5.84 -2.78 -20.45
C GLN A 140 -6.25 -3.28 -21.85
N GLY A 141 -6.93 -2.44 -22.63
CA GLY A 141 -7.38 -2.79 -23.99
C GLY A 141 -6.23 -3.12 -24.95
N ARG A 142 -5.06 -2.53 -24.74
CA ARG A 142 -3.84 -2.85 -25.51
C ARG A 142 -3.26 -4.23 -25.16
N ARG A 143 -3.58 -4.79 -23.99
CA ARG A 143 -3.13 -6.15 -23.58
C ARG A 143 -3.98 -7.28 -24.15
N GLN A 144 -5.22 -6.99 -24.58
CA GLN A 144 -6.19 -8.00 -25.03
C GLN A 144 -6.27 -8.15 -26.56
N ARG A 145 -5.46 -7.43 -27.33
CA ARG A 145 -5.35 -7.66 -28.77
C ARG A 145 -4.31 -8.76 -29.01
N PRO A 146 -4.73 -10.03 -29.27
CA PRO A 146 -3.82 -11.01 -29.85
C PRO A 146 -3.49 -10.53 -31.25
N GLY A 147 -2.19 -10.46 -31.58
CA GLY A 147 -1.70 -10.25 -32.95
C GLY A 147 -1.95 -11.50 -33.79
#